data_c8fb556d084359d3a91e163720ef5350
#
_entry.id   c8fb556d084359d3a91e163720ef5350
#
_cell.length_a   1.000
_cell.length_b   1.000
_cell.length_c   1.000
_cell.angle_alpha   90.00
_cell.angle_beta   90.00
_cell.angle_gamma   90.00
#
_symmetry.space_group_name_H-M   'P 1'
#
loop_
_entity.id
_entity.type
_entity.pdbx_description
1 polymer ?
#
loop_
_entity_poly.entity_id
_entity_poly.type
_entity_poly.pdbx_seq_one_letter_code
_entity_poly.pdbx_strand_id
1 'polypeptide(L)'
;MFNSGITFAYPLVLWLLLLIPVFIFFYYKKYKNVEPSIVYSNVKLFDQRKRSWKEKLSDTPIYLRMLVFIVLIIALARPQSFSSGENVYTEGIDVVLVLDISGSMLAEDFRPNRMEAAKKITQEFISGRTSDQIGLVIFSRDAFTQCPLTIDYAVLKNLLQEVKSGMIEDGTAIGNAIANGVNRLKDSKAKSKVMILLTDGVSNAGEVDPLTAADIAKNFGIRVYTIGIGTIGQAPYPFQTPFGIRYQMVPVEIDEAVLRTIAQTTDGKYFRATGNKKLEEIYQAIDKLEKTKFEVTSYKNKRELYFPWLWSGLILLLVEIGLSKTIFRKLP
;
A
#
# COMPACT_ATOMS: atom_id res chain seq x y z
N MET A 1 -16.14 10.05 13.25
CA MET A 1 -17.50 9.49 13.07
C MET A 1 -17.36 8.27 12.18
N PHE A 2 -17.50 7.07 12.78
CA PHE A 2 -17.39 5.80 12.04
C PHE A 2 -18.69 5.56 11.28
N ASN A 3 -18.68 5.74 9.99
CA ASN A 3 -19.80 5.40 9.14
C ASN A 3 -19.72 3.89 8.83
N SER A 4 -20.13 3.03 9.77
CA SER A 4 -20.20 1.59 9.59
C SER A 4 -21.45 1.23 8.78
N GLY A 5 -21.36 1.35 7.46
CA GLY A 5 -22.41 0.86 6.57
C GLY A 5 -22.47 -0.67 6.61
N ILE A 6 -23.59 -1.23 7.02
CA ILE A 6 -23.86 -2.67 6.88
C ILE A 6 -24.31 -2.91 5.44
N THR A 7 -23.64 -3.80 4.73
CA THR A 7 -24.06 -4.25 3.39
C THR A 7 -24.24 -5.76 3.40
N PHE A 8 -25.03 -6.27 2.46
CA PHE A 8 -25.26 -7.71 2.32
C PHE A 8 -24.46 -8.25 1.15
N ALA A 9 -23.80 -9.40 1.35
CA ALA A 9 -23.06 -10.07 0.27
C ALA A 9 -24.01 -10.60 -0.82
N TYR A 10 -25.19 -11.10 -0.40
CA TYR A 10 -26.21 -11.64 -1.28
C TYR A 10 -27.57 -10.96 -1.07
N PRO A 11 -27.76 -9.70 -1.51
CA PRO A 11 -29.00 -8.98 -1.29
C PRO A 11 -30.23 -9.64 -1.91
N LEU A 12 -30.07 -10.40 -2.99
CA LEU A 12 -31.15 -11.13 -3.64
C LEU A 12 -31.81 -12.17 -2.72
N VAL A 13 -31.07 -12.72 -1.74
CA VAL A 13 -31.61 -13.67 -0.77
C VAL A 13 -32.69 -13.05 0.11
N LEU A 14 -32.66 -11.75 0.33
CA LEU A 14 -33.68 -11.04 1.11
C LEU A 14 -35.08 -11.09 0.46
N TRP A 15 -35.17 -11.35 -0.86
CA TRP A 15 -36.46 -11.56 -1.52
C TRP A 15 -37.21 -12.80 -1.00
N LEU A 16 -36.50 -13.77 -0.39
CA LEU A 16 -37.13 -14.91 0.28
C LEU A 16 -38.03 -14.49 1.46
N LEU A 17 -37.81 -13.29 2.04
CA LEU A 17 -38.69 -12.75 3.08
C LEU A 17 -40.14 -12.54 2.57
N LEU A 18 -40.33 -12.30 1.27
CA LEU A 18 -41.67 -12.17 0.67
C LEU A 18 -42.45 -13.50 0.65
N LEU A 19 -41.78 -14.62 0.82
CA LEU A 19 -42.47 -15.92 0.93
C LEU A 19 -43.11 -16.13 2.30
N ILE A 20 -42.67 -15.42 3.34
CA ILE A 20 -43.16 -15.57 4.71
C ILE A 20 -44.66 -15.26 4.82
N PRO A 21 -45.18 -14.10 4.32
CA PRO A 21 -46.61 -13.83 4.32
C PRO A 21 -47.42 -14.88 3.56
N VAL A 22 -46.84 -15.39 2.48
CA VAL A 22 -47.48 -16.47 1.65
C VAL A 22 -47.62 -17.76 2.48
N PHE A 23 -46.55 -18.14 3.20
CA PHE A 23 -46.60 -19.30 4.11
C PHE A 23 -47.60 -19.11 5.25
N ILE A 24 -47.69 -17.91 5.85
CA ILE A 24 -48.64 -17.58 6.86
C ILE A 24 -50.08 -17.70 6.32
N PHE A 25 -50.32 -17.15 5.11
CA PHE A 25 -51.64 -17.26 4.45
C PHE A 25 -52.07 -18.70 4.22
N PHE A 26 -51.18 -19.54 3.64
CA PHE A 26 -51.46 -20.95 3.40
C PHE A 26 -51.67 -21.74 4.70
N TYR A 27 -50.90 -21.43 5.75
CA TYR A 27 -51.08 -22.03 7.07
C TYR A 27 -52.50 -21.79 7.60
N TYR A 28 -52.94 -20.50 7.62
CA TYR A 28 -54.27 -20.16 8.09
C TYR A 28 -55.38 -20.80 7.24
N LYS A 29 -55.21 -20.84 5.95
CA LYS A 29 -56.19 -21.43 5.04
C LYS A 29 -56.30 -22.96 5.20
N LYS A 30 -55.20 -23.69 5.40
CA LYS A 30 -55.16 -25.14 5.41
C LYS A 30 -55.29 -25.74 6.81
N TYR A 31 -54.65 -25.18 7.80
CA TYR A 31 -54.55 -25.80 9.12
C TYR A 31 -55.51 -25.24 10.17
N LYS A 32 -55.96 -23.97 10.08
CA LYS A 32 -56.96 -23.44 11.02
C LYS A 32 -58.35 -24.00 10.81
N ASN A 33 -58.63 -24.53 9.60
CA ASN A 33 -59.93 -25.11 9.26
C ASN A 33 -59.97 -26.65 9.45
N VAL A 34 -58.87 -27.27 9.88
CA VAL A 34 -58.80 -28.72 10.13
C VAL A 34 -58.54 -28.95 11.62
N GLU A 35 -59.43 -28.44 12.45
CA GLU A 35 -59.49 -28.89 13.84
C GLU A 35 -60.26 -30.20 13.90
N PRO A 36 -59.71 -31.28 14.51
CA PRO A 36 -60.44 -32.49 14.70
C PRO A 36 -61.67 -32.18 15.57
N SER A 37 -62.86 -32.22 14.98
CA SER A 37 -64.10 -31.98 15.71
C SER A 37 -64.62 -33.32 16.22
N ILE A 38 -64.73 -33.44 17.53
CA ILE A 38 -65.46 -34.51 18.17
C ILE A 38 -66.94 -34.11 18.22
N VAL A 39 -67.79 -34.84 17.56
CA VAL A 39 -69.21 -34.59 17.58
C VAL A 39 -69.76 -35.03 18.95
N TYR A 40 -70.12 -34.08 19.76
CA TYR A 40 -70.71 -34.32 21.10
C TYR A 40 -72.14 -33.82 21.13
N SER A 41 -73.04 -34.63 21.63
CA SER A 41 -74.50 -34.37 21.61
C SER A 41 -75.00 -33.26 22.56
N ASN A 42 -74.14 -32.79 23.48
CA ASN A 42 -74.53 -31.70 24.39
C ASN A 42 -73.38 -30.72 24.63
N VAL A 43 -73.33 -29.65 23.84
CA VAL A 43 -72.28 -28.62 23.89
C VAL A 43 -72.49 -27.63 25.04
N LYS A 44 -73.69 -27.53 25.65
CA LYS A 44 -74.00 -26.55 26.69
C LYS A 44 -73.19 -26.70 27.99
N LEU A 45 -72.62 -27.90 28.24
CA LEU A 45 -71.74 -28.15 29.40
C LEU A 45 -70.34 -27.53 29.27
N PHE A 46 -69.93 -27.17 28.05
CA PHE A 46 -68.60 -26.62 27.79
C PHE A 46 -68.60 -25.13 27.55
N ASP A 47 -69.75 -24.47 27.49
CA ASP A 47 -69.90 -23.07 27.12
C ASP A 47 -69.36 -22.08 28.19
N GLN A 48 -69.14 -22.53 29.44
CA GLN A 48 -68.60 -21.75 30.55
C GLN A 48 -67.06 -21.94 30.75
N ARG A 49 -66.38 -22.69 29.88
CA ARG A 49 -64.95 -22.96 30.08
C ARG A 49 -64.13 -21.74 29.71
N LYS A 50 -63.48 -21.15 30.69
CA LYS A 50 -62.46 -20.11 30.41
C LYS A 50 -61.34 -20.73 29.62
N ARG A 51 -61.06 -20.16 28.44
CA ARG A 51 -59.93 -20.61 27.60
C ARG A 51 -58.63 -20.54 28.42
N SER A 52 -57.92 -21.68 28.45
CA SER A 52 -56.59 -21.78 29.12
C SER A 52 -55.60 -20.88 28.42
N TRP A 53 -54.59 -20.36 29.15
CA TRP A 53 -53.52 -19.60 28.57
C TRP A 53 -52.75 -20.42 27.49
N LYS A 54 -52.68 -21.74 27.63
CA LYS A 54 -52.09 -22.65 26.59
C LYS A 54 -52.88 -22.63 25.27
N GLU A 55 -54.20 -22.56 25.35
CA GLU A 55 -55.10 -22.45 24.20
C GLU A 55 -54.95 -21.10 23.48
N LYS A 56 -54.79 -20.02 24.25
CA LYS A 56 -54.53 -18.69 23.72
C LYS A 56 -53.19 -18.57 23.03
N LEU A 57 -52.18 -19.35 23.45
CA LEU A 57 -50.82 -19.36 22.92
C LEU A 57 -50.52 -20.54 21.99
N SER A 58 -51.56 -21.28 21.58
CA SER A 58 -51.43 -22.48 20.70
C SER A 58 -50.77 -22.18 19.35
N ASP A 59 -50.90 -20.95 18.88
CA ASP A 59 -50.30 -20.50 17.60
C ASP A 59 -48.87 -19.94 17.76
N THR A 60 -48.35 -19.80 19.01
CA THR A 60 -47.00 -19.27 19.29
C THR A 60 -45.89 -20.06 18.55
N PRO A 61 -45.88 -21.38 18.47
CA PRO A 61 -44.85 -22.13 17.76
C PRO A 61 -44.70 -21.72 16.28
N ILE A 62 -45.84 -21.36 15.63
CA ILE A 62 -45.77 -20.96 14.23
C ILE A 62 -45.13 -19.60 14.02
N TYR A 63 -45.50 -18.64 14.92
CA TYR A 63 -44.86 -17.32 14.86
C TYR A 63 -43.37 -17.41 15.20
N LEU A 64 -42.97 -18.27 16.12
CA LEU A 64 -41.57 -18.52 16.46
C LEU A 64 -40.83 -19.15 15.27
N ARG A 65 -41.47 -20.12 14.56
CA ARG A 65 -40.91 -20.72 13.32
C ARG A 65 -40.70 -19.68 12.22
N MET A 66 -41.67 -18.75 12.06
CA MET A 66 -41.50 -17.66 11.08
C MET A 66 -40.37 -16.72 11.46
N LEU A 67 -40.19 -16.44 12.73
CA LEU A 67 -39.06 -15.65 13.21
C LEU A 67 -37.73 -16.35 12.96
N VAL A 68 -37.64 -17.66 13.17
CA VAL A 68 -36.47 -18.48 12.83
C VAL A 68 -36.14 -18.34 11.35
N PHE A 69 -37.12 -18.45 10.45
CA PHE A 69 -36.89 -18.26 9.01
C PHE A 69 -36.38 -16.88 8.67
N ILE A 70 -36.92 -15.81 9.29
CA ILE A 70 -36.44 -14.44 9.10
C ILE A 70 -34.97 -14.33 9.46
N VAL A 71 -34.59 -14.81 10.65
CA VAL A 71 -33.21 -14.72 11.17
C VAL A 71 -32.26 -15.53 10.29
N LEU A 72 -32.65 -16.72 9.84
CA LEU A 72 -31.82 -17.55 8.96
C LEU A 72 -31.68 -16.93 7.56
N ILE A 73 -32.71 -16.31 7.00
CA ILE A 73 -32.63 -15.60 5.72
C ILE A 73 -31.66 -14.40 5.83
N ILE A 74 -31.70 -13.66 6.94
CA ILE A 74 -30.75 -12.57 7.18
C ILE A 74 -29.32 -13.13 7.30
N ALA A 75 -29.12 -14.24 8.02
CA ALA A 75 -27.82 -14.90 8.12
C ALA A 75 -27.30 -15.34 6.73
N LEU A 76 -28.18 -15.91 5.89
CA LEU A 76 -27.87 -16.38 4.55
C LEU A 76 -27.54 -15.22 3.59
N ALA A 77 -28.14 -14.04 3.78
CA ALA A 77 -27.82 -12.82 3.05
C ALA A 77 -26.42 -12.29 3.37
N ARG A 78 -25.74 -12.87 4.39
CA ARG A 78 -24.36 -12.55 4.85
C ARG A 78 -24.16 -11.05 5.06
N PRO A 79 -24.69 -10.45 6.15
CA PRO A 79 -24.40 -9.08 6.49
C PRO A 79 -22.91 -8.90 6.72
N GLN A 80 -22.32 -7.87 6.09
CA GLN A 80 -20.91 -7.51 6.16
C GLN A 80 -20.78 -6.07 6.64
N SER A 81 -19.87 -5.81 7.55
CA SER A 81 -19.47 -4.46 7.92
C SER A 81 -18.21 -4.10 7.14
N PHE A 82 -18.25 -2.97 6.46
CA PHE A 82 -17.05 -2.34 5.94
C PHE A 82 -16.46 -1.50 7.08
N SER A 83 -15.38 -1.98 7.65
CA SER A 83 -14.50 -1.11 8.40
C SER A 83 -13.65 -0.38 7.36
N SER A 84 -13.98 0.86 7.06
CA SER A 84 -13.06 1.78 6.39
C SER A 84 -11.98 2.21 7.40
N GLY A 85 -11.25 1.25 7.92
CA GLY A 85 -9.90 1.48 8.34
C GLY A 85 -9.10 1.52 7.05
N GLU A 86 -8.80 2.68 6.54
CA GLU A 86 -7.70 2.87 5.62
C GLU A 86 -6.41 2.45 6.34
N ASN A 87 -6.17 1.15 6.44
CA ASN A 87 -4.81 0.69 6.41
C ASN A 87 -4.37 0.89 4.97
N VAL A 88 -4.04 2.12 4.63
CA VAL A 88 -3.21 2.43 3.50
C VAL A 88 -1.87 1.78 3.83
N TYR A 89 -1.74 0.49 3.52
CA TYR A 89 -0.42 -0.06 3.28
C TYR A 89 0.05 0.66 2.02
N THR A 90 0.61 1.81 2.20
CA THR A 90 1.46 2.43 1.20
C THR A 90 2.66 1.49 1.13
N GLU A 91 2.60 0.50 0.22
CA GLU A 91 3.79 -0.27 -0.11
C GLU A 91 4.78 0.77 -0.60
N GLY A 92 5.74 1.11 0.25
CA GLY A 92 6.81 2.04 -0.08
C GLY A 92 7.64 1.46 -1.23
N ILE A 93 8.33 2.32 -1.95
CA ILE A 93 9.39 1.93 -2.88
C ILE A 93 10.71 1.85 -2.15
N ASP A 94 11.62 1.03 -2.64
CA ASP A 94 13.00 1.02 -2.17
C ASP A 94 13.86 1.85 -3.13
N VAL A 95 14.47 2.89 -2.57
CA VAL A 95 15.28 3.85 -3.33
C VAL A 95 16.72 3.81 -2.83
N VAL A 96 17.69 3.68 -3.73
CA VAL A 96 19.10 3.92 -3.42
C VAL A 96 19.56 5.18 -4.13
N LEU A 97 20.00 6.14 -3.33
CA LEU A 97 20.62 7.37 -3.80
C LEU A 97 22.11 7.12 -3.99
N VAL A 98 22.63 7.32 -5.17
CA VAL A 98 24.02 7.12 -5.53
C VAL A 98 24.63 8.48 -5.87
N LEU A 99 25.45 9.00 -4.97
CA LEU A 99 25.96 10.35 -5.02
C LEU A 99 27.46 10.38 -5.32
N ASP A 100 27.83 11.07 -6.39
CA ASP A 100 29.20 11.39 -6.73
C ASP A 100 29.79 12.38 -5.73
N ILE A 101 30.97 12.06 -5.21
CA ILE A 101 31.74 12.92 -4.28
C ILE A 101 33.15 13.24 -4.80
N SER A 102 33.38 13.01 -6.10
CA SER A 102 34.64 13.35 -6.76
C SER A 102 34.97 14.85 -6.66
N GLY A 103 36.22 15.19 -6.93
CA GLY A 103 36.68 16.56 -6.83
C GLY A 103 35.92 17.52 -7.75
N SER A 104 35.47 17.08 -8.93
CA SER A 104 34.66 17.88 -9.86
C SER A 104 33.36 18.41 -9.26
N MET A 105 32.79 17.72 -8.28
CA MET A 105 31.60 18.14 -7.53
C MET A 105 31.81 19.38 -6.64
N LEU A 106 33.04 19.84 -6.48
CA LEU A 106 33.36 21.12 -5.80
C LEU A 106 33.19 22.34 -6.71
N ALA A 107 32.89 22.15 -8.01
CA ALA A 107 32.64 23.24 -8.93
C ALA A 107 31.46 24.12 -8.46
N GLU A 108 31.60 25.46 -8.61
CA GLU A 108 30.65 26.47 -8.08
C GLU A 108 29.69 27.03 -9.14
N ASP A 109 29.35 26.21 -10.15
CA ASP A 109 28.27 26.54 -11.08
C ASP A 109 26.88 26.27 -10.45
N PHE A 110 26.83 25.57 -9.33
CA PHE A 110 25.69 25.45 -8.42
C PHE A 110 26.02 26.18 -7.09
N ARG A 111 25.02 26.67 -6.40
CA ARG A 111 25.23 27.38 -5.12
C ARG A 111 24.96 26.48 -3.92
N PRO A 112 25.90 26.34 -2.98
CA PRO A 112 27.25 26.92 -2.99
C PRO A 112 28.24 26.22 -3.95
N ASN A 113 28.12 24.91 -4.15
CA ASN A 113 28.78 24.07 -5.14
C ASN A 113 27.86 22.91 -5.52
N ARG A 114 28.26 22.06 -6.53
CA ARG A 114 27.43 20.94 -7.00
C ARG A 114 27.08 19.95 -5.89
N MET A 115 28.08 19.60 -5.05
CA MET A 115 27.89 18.61 -3.99
C MET A 115 26.92 19.10 -2.91
N GLU A 116 27.10 20.32 -2.40
CA GLU A 116 26.21 20.87 -1.38
C GLU A 116 24.80 21.14 -1.92
N ALA A 117 24.68 21.54 -3.19
CA ALA A 117 23.39 21.65 -3.85
C ALA A 117 22.68 20.28 -3.97
N ALA A 118 23.43 19.24 -4.37
CA ALA A 118 22.93 17.88 -4.45
C ALA A 118 22.49 17.36 -3.08
N LYS A 119 23.30 17.54 -2.03
CA LYS A 119 22.97 17.15 -0.65
C LYS A 119 21.69 17.82 -0.18
N LYS A 120 21.55 19.13 -0.37
CA LYS A 120 20.36 19.89 0.04
C LYS A 120 19.10 19.35 -0.62
N ILE A 121 19.09 19.18 -1.94
CA ILE A 121 17.92 18.72 -2.68
C ILE A 121 17.59 17.25 -2.37
N THR A 122 18.62 16.42 -2.20
CA THR A 122 18.47 15.04 -1.74
C THR A 122 17.83 14.99 -0.35
N GLN A 123 18.22 15.89 0.56
CA GLN A 123 17.62 16.00 1.90
C GLN A 123 16.14 16.43 1.85
N GLU A 124 15.79 17.35 0.94
CA GLU A 124 14.40 17.75 0.70
C GLU A 124 13.59 16.58 0.13
N PHE A 125 14.15 15.83 -0.82
CA PHE A 125 13.55 14.60 -1.36
C PHE A 125 13.27 13.57 -0.27
N ILE A 126 14.23 13.27 0.61
CA ILE A 126 14.07 12.36 1.75
C ILE A 126 12.96 12.87 2.69
N SER A 127 12.91 14.19 2.94
CA SER A 127 11.91 14.79 3.85
C SER A 127 10.47 14.68 3.36
N GLY A 128 10.26 14.53 2.05
CA GLY A 128 8.95 14.33 1.43
C GLY A 128 8.46 12.89 1.47
N ARG A 129 9.21 11.95 2.06
CA ARG A 129 8.88 10.52 2.12
C ARG A 129 8.34 10.11 3.48
N THR A 130 7.45 9.12 3.48
CA THR A 130 6.79 8.64 4.71
C THR A 130 6.86 7.13 4.90
N SER A 131 7.03 6.36 3.81
CA SER A 131 6.91 4.90 3.84
C SER A 131 7.98 4.19 3.01
N ASP A 132 8.84 4.93 2.30
CA ASP A 132 9.87 4.39 1.43
C ASP A 132 11.11 3.99 2.22
N GLN A 133 11.76 2.89 1.84
CA GLN A 133 13.12 2.60 2.34
C GLN A 133 14.13 3.32 1.45
N ILE A 134 15.02 4.08 2.05
CA ILE A 134 16.01 4.84 1.31
C ILE A 134 17.40 4.47 1.81
N GLY A 135 18.30 4.13 0.87
CA GLY A 135 19.73 3.91 1.12
C GLY A 135 20.57 5.01 0.48
N LEU A 136 21.79 5.16 0.94
CA LEU A 136 22.76 6.11 0.42
C LEU A 136 24.08 5.40 0.08
N VAL A 137 24.49 5.50 -1.16
CA VAL A 137 25.79 5.09 -1.68
C VAL A 137 26.53 6.35 -2.11
N ILE A 138 27.76 6.49 -1.69
CA ILE A 138 28.66 7.56 -2.15
C ILE A 138 29.75 6.92 -3.00
N PHE A 139 30.23 7.62 -4.01
CA PHE A 139 31.30 7.11 -4.85
C PHE A 139 32.21 8.21 -5.37
N SER A 140 33.43 7.82 -5.65
CA SER A 140 34.44 8.57 -6.38
C SER A 140 35.23 7.54 -7.18
N ARG A 141 36.49 7.25 -6.87
CA ARG A 141 37.25 6.15 -7.46
C ARG A 141 36.71 4.76 -7.10
N ASP A 142 36.14 4.65 -5.91
CA ASP A 142 35.44 3.48 -5.38
C ASP A 142 34.05 3.85 -4.89
N ALA A 143 33.20 2.83 -4.66
CA ALA A 143 31.85 3.02 -4.16
C ALA A 143 31.66 2.45 -2.76
N PHE A 144 31.09 3.25 -1.86
CA PHE A 144 30.86 2.87 -0.49
C PHE A 144 29.40 3.08 -0.07
N THR A 145 28.84 2.13 0.66
CA THR A 145 27.48 2.29 1.25
C THR A 145 27.56 3.12 2.51
N GLN A 146 27.16 4.37 2.43
CA GLN A 146 27.10 5.30 3.57
C GLN A 146 25.93 4.98 4.50
N CYS A 147 24.78 4.56 3.94
CA CYS A 147 23.62 4.13 4.68
C CYS A 147 22.92 2.99 3.94
N PRO A 148 22.66 1.82 4.57
CA PRO A 148 21.82 0.79 3.99
C PRO A 148 20.37 1.27 3.89
N LEU A 149 19.50 0.50 3.21
CA LEU A 149 18.07 0.79 3.13
C LEU A 149 17.47 0.94 4.53
N THR A 150 16.88 2.09 4.80
CA THR A 150 16.26 2.42 6.10
C THR A 150 15.03 3.30 5.93
N ILE A 151 14.12 3.22 6.91
CA ILE A 151 13.00 4.15 7.10
C ILE A 151 13.31 5.25 8.12
N ASP A 152 14.51 5.19 8.75
CA ASP A 152 14.97 6.23 9.66
C ASP A 152 15.60 7.39 8.88
N TYR A 153 14.74 8.30 8.45
CA TYR A 153 15.15 9.45 7.66
C TYR A 153 16.00 10.45 8.46
N ALA A 154 15.95 10.42 9.80
CA ALA A 154 16.78 11.29 10.62
C ALA A 154 18.24 10.85 10.56
N VAL A 155 18.50 9.57 10.76
CA VAL A 155 19.83 8.96 10.61
C VAL A 155 20.36 9.15 9.20
N LEU A 156 19.54 8.86 8.18
CA LEU A 156 19.95 9.01 6.78
C LEU A 156 20.36 10.45 6.44
N LYS A 157 19.59 11.45 6.89
CA LYS A 157 19.93 12.88 6.68
C LYS A 157 21.21 13.28 7.39
N ASN A 158 21.44 12.80 8.61
CA ASN A 158 22.69 13.08 9.32
C ASN A 158 23.89 12.50 8.58
N LEU A 159 23.81 11.23 8.14
CA LEU A 159 24.87 10.59 7.36
C LEU A 159 25.12 11.28 6.02
N LEU A 160 24.06 11.78 5.36
CA LEU A 160 24.19 12.58 4.14
C LEU A 160 24.91 13.91 4.39
N GLN A 161 24.65 14.58 5.52
CA GLN A 161 25.33 15.84 5.87
C GLN A 161 26.83 15.65 6.13
N GLU A 162 27.23 14.50 6.68
CA GLU A 162 28.65 14.18 6.96
C GLU A 162 29.46 13.92 5.69
N VAL A 163 28.80 13.64 4.55
CA VAL A 163 29.47 13.39 3.26
C VAL A 163 30.27 14.62 2.81
N LYS A 164 31.55 14.37 2.47
CA LYS A 164 32.49 15.40 1.99
C LYS A 164 33.32 14.87 0.84
N SER A 165 33.74 15.75 -0.07
CA SER A 165 34.76 15.41 -1.07
C SER A 165 36.08 15.06 -0.37
N GLY A 166 36.80 14.07 -0.94
CA GLY A 166 38.04 13.58 -0.35
C GLY A 166 37.88 12.46 0.69
N MET A 167 36.67 12.00 0.99
CA MET A 167 36.46 10.80 1.82
C MET A 167 36.91 9.52 1.11
N ILE A 168 36.87 9.52 -0.22
CA ILE A 168 37.34 8.45 -1.10
C ILE A 168 38.36 9.07 -2.05
N GLU A 169 39.35 8.29 -2.49
CA GLU A 169 40.34 8.71 -3.48
C GLU A 169 39.65 9.27 -4.74
N ASP A 170 40.21 10.33 -5.33
CA ASP A 170 39.57 11.04 -6.43
C ASP A 170 39.52 10.17 -7.72
N GLY A 171 38.42 10.30 -8.44
CA GLY A 171 38.07 9.56 -9.64
C GLY A 171 36.56 9.41 -9.78
N THR A 172 36.08 8.77 -10.83
CA THR A 172 34.63 8.60 -11.08
C THR A 172 34.36 7.18 -11.59
N ALA A 173 34.01 6.28 -10.65
CA ALA A 173 33.75 4.87 -10.92
C ALA A 173 32.23 4.58 -10.99
N ILE A 174 31.58 5.03 -12.06
CA ILE A 174 30.13 4.90 -12.25
C ILE A 174 29.67 3.43 -12.19
N GLY A 175 30.40 2.51 -12.83
CA GLY A 175 30.06 1.09 -12.85
C GLY A 175 30.10 0.46 -11.45
N ASN A 176 31.14 0.75 -10.65
CA ASN A 176 31.23 0.27 -9.26
C ASN A 176 30.10 0.86 -8.40
N ALA A 177 29.74 2.12 -8.64
CA ALA A 177 28.65 2.80 -7.95
C ALA A 177 27.28 2.13 -8.20
N ILE A 178 26.98 1.83 -9.48
CA ILE A 178 25.76 1.08 -9.86
C ILE A 178 25.80 -0.31 -9.26
N ALA A 179 26.90 -1.04 -9.36
CA ALA A 179 27.03 -2.40 -8.80
C ALA A 179 26.82 -2.42 -7.28
N ASN A 180 27.36 -1.43 -6.54
CA ASN A 180 27.12 -1.28 -5.11
C ASN A 180 25.62 -1.00 -4.82
N GLY A 181 24.99 -0.11 -5.58
CA GLY A 181 23.57 0.18 -5.46
C GLY A 181 22.69 -1.06 -5.74
N VAL A 182 23.03 -1.84 -6.76
CA VAL A 182 22.37 -3.13 -7.07
C VAL A 182 22.49 -4.08 -5.88
N ASN A 183 23.68 -4.17 -5.27
CA ASN A 183 23.88 -5.04 -4.12
C ASN A 183 23.00 -4.64 -2.89
N ARG A 184 22.60 -3.36 -2.78
CA ARG A 184 21.66 -2.92 -1.72
C ARG A 184 20.21 -3.21 -2.07
N LEU A 185 19.85 -3.25 -3.37
CA LEU A 185 18.46 -3.43 -3.84
C LEU A 185 18.12 -4.86 -4.24
N LYS A 186 19.09 -5.72 -4.52
CA LYS A 186 18.84 -7.07 -5.08
C LYS A 186 17.91 -7.93 -4.22
N ASP A 187 18.07 -7.87 -2.90
CA ASP A 187 17.31 -8.67 -1.95
C ASP A 187 16.02 -7.97 -1.46
N SER A 188 15.74 -6.78 -1.97
CA SER A 188 14.53 -6.02 -1.67
C SER A 188 13.28 -6.77 -2.14
N LYS A 189 12.23 -6.76 -1.30
CA LYS A 189 10.91 -7.31 -1.61
C LYS A 189 9.93 -6.25 -2.11
N ALA A 190 10.36 -4.99 -2.23
CA ALA A 190 9.52 -3.92 -2.74
C ALA A 190 9.12 -4.19 -4.19
N LYS A 191 7.89 -3.80 -4.56
CA LYS A 191 7.39 -3.90 -5.94
C LYS A 191 8.15 -3.00 -6.91
N SER A 192 8.66 -1.88 -6.42
CA SER A 192 9.49 -0.97 -7.20
C SER A 192 10.83 -0.76 -6.51
N LYS A 193 11.90 -0.99 -7.27
CA LYS A 193 13.28 -0.79 -6.88
C LYS A 193 13.86 0.30 -7.74
N VAL A 194 14.33 1.37 -7.14
CA VAL A 194 14.78 2.57 -7.83
C VAL A 194 16.18 2.92 -7.39
N MET A 195 17.01 3.30 -8.36
CA MET A 195 18.32 3.89 -8.12
C MET A 195 18.36 5.28 -8.76
N ILE A 196 18.81 6.27 -8.02
CA ILE A 196 19.02 7.62 -8.51
C ILE A 196 20.52 7.90 -8.48
N LEU A 197 21.13 7.85 -9.64
CA LEU A 197 22.55 8.13 -9.83
C LEU A 197 22.75 9.61 -10.18
N LEU A 198 23.52 10.31 -9.38
CA LEU A 198 23.86 11.72 -9.60
C LEU A 198 25.37 11.84 -9.75
N THR A 199 25.83 12.32 -10.90
CA THR A 199 27.24 12.50 -11.26
C THR A 199 27.42 13.71 -12.16
N ASP A 200 28.61 14.30 -12.13
CA ASP A 200 29.02 15.39 -13.02
C ASP A 200 30.16 14.99 -13.98
N GLY A 201 30.59 13.74 -13.92
CA GLY A 201 31.80 13.31 -14.61
C GLY A 201 31.62 12.26 -15.69
N VAL A 202 32.76 11.97 -16.31
CA VAL A 202 32.98 10.84 -17.20
C VAL A 202 33.54 9.70 -16.37
N SER A 203 33.09 8.45 -16.60
CA SER A 203 33.66 7.29 -15.91
C SER A 203 35.12 7.11 -16.30
N ASN A 204 36.04 7.32 -15.36
CA ASN A 204 37.49 7.25 -15.56
C ASN A 204 38.22 6.31 -14.59
N ALA A 205 37.44 5.66 -13.71
CA ALA A 205 37.92 4.73 -12.70
C ALA A 205 36.94 3.57 -12.53
N GLY A 206 37.31 2.58 -11.68
CA GLY A 206 36.52 1.41 -11.37
C GLY A 206 36.83 0.20 -12.25
N GLU A 207 36.49 -0.99 -11.73
CA GLU A 207 36.72 -2.27 -12.40
C GLU A 207 35.52 -2.72 -13.24
N VAL A 208 34.32 -2.23 -12.87
CA VAL A 208 33.06 -2.61 -13.53
C VAL A 208 32.72 -1.58 -14.61
N ASP A 209 32.49 -2.06 -15.82
CA ASP A 209 32.00 -1.20 -16.90
C ASP A 209 30.56 -0.70 -16.58
N PRO A 210 30.27 0.61 -16.77
CA PRO A 210 28.95 1.19 -16.46
C PRO A 210 27.76 0.54 -17.17
N LEU A 211 27.93 0.11 -18.44
CA LEU A 211 26.85 -0.54 -19.20
C LEU A 211 26.59 -1.96 -18.71
N THR A 212 27.67 -2.69 -18.39
CA THR A 212 27.57 -4.02 -17.76
C THR A 212 26.86 -3.93 -16.41
N ALA A 213 27.15 -2.91 -15.58
CA ALA A 213 26.46 -2.68 -14.32
C ALA A 213 24.97 -2.35 -14.53
N ALA A 214 24.64 -1.62 -15.59
CA ALA A 214 23.23 -1.33 -15.94
C ALA A 214 22.47 -2.60 -16.37
N ASP A 215 23.09 -3.50 -17.14
CA ASP A 215 22.49 -4.79 -17.49
C ASP A 215 22.22 -5.66 -16.26
N ILE A 216 23.15 -5.66 -15.30
CA ILE A 216 22.94 -6.34 -14.02
C ILE A 216 21.74 -5.70 -13.26
N ALA A 217 21.67 -4.37 -13.19
CA ALA A 217 20.55 -3.67 -12.55
C ALA A 217 19.21 -4.06 -13.18
N LYS A 218 19.14 -4.10 -14.51
CA LYS A 218 17.97 -4.55 -15.27
C LYS A 218 17.54 -5.97 -14.89
N ASN A 219 18.48 -6.91 -14.79
CA ASN A 219 18.20 -8.32 -14.46
C ASN A 219 17.57 -8.46 -13.06
N PHE A 220 17.89 -7.54 -12.12
CA PHE A 220 17.26 -7.47 -10.80
C PHE A 220 16.00 -6.62 -10.77
N GLY A 221 15.52 -6.11 -11.91
CA GLY A 221 14.34 -5.27 -12.01
C GLY A 221 14.50 -3.89 -11.34
N ILE A 222 15.74 -3.38 -11.30
CA ILE A 222 16.09 -2.08 -10.71
C ILE A 222 16.08 -1.03 -11.80
N ARG A 223 15.27 0.02 -11.63
CA ARG A 223 15.25 1.19 -12.51
C ARG A 223 16.30 2.19 -12.09
N VAL A 224 17.14 2.63 -13.04
CA VAL A 224 18.18 3.61 -12.76
C VAL A 224 17.82 4.95 -13.42
N TYR A 225 17.55 5.96 -12.62
CA TYR A 225 17.47 7.34 -13.05
C TYR A 225 18.85 7.95 -12.98
N THR A 226 19.31 8.52 -14.09
CA THR A 226 20.63 9.15 -14.14
C THR A 226 20.48 10.67 -14.25
N ILE A 227 21.17 11.39 -13.39
CA ILE A 227 21.18 12.86 -13.33
C ILE A 227 22.59 13.35 -13.58
N GLY A 228 22.81 13.95 -14.75
CA GLY A 228 24.03 14.70 -15.02
C GLY A 228 23.96 16.10 -14.42
N ILE A 229 24.86 16.45 -13.50
CA ILE A 229 24.88 17.75 -12.82
C ILE A 229 26.02 18.62 -13.37
N GLY A 230 25.70 19.84 -13.79
CA GLY A 230 26.68 20.82 -14.26
C GLY A 230 26.13 21.71 -15.36
N THR A 231 26.69 22.91 -15.50
CA THR A 231 26.37 23.83 -16.59
C THR A 231 26.89 23.33 -17.94
N ILE A 232 26.51 24.00 -19.02
CA ILE A 232 27.05 23.75 -20.34
C ILE A 232 28.24 24.70 -20.56
N GLY A 233 29.39 24.16 -20.92
CA GLY A 233 30.61 24.92 -21.22
C GLY A 233 31.63 24.86 -20.10
N GLN A 234 31.83 25.92 -19.34
CA GLN A 234 32.82 26.02 -18.29
C GLN A 234 32.19 26.35 -16.95
N ALA A 235 32.80 25.87 -15.85
CA ALA A 235 32.40 26.14 -14.49
C ALA A 235 33.54 26.68 -13.67
N PRO A 236 33.30 27.60 -12.72
CA PRO A 236 34.33 28.07 -11.80
C PRO A 236 34.68 26.96 -10.80
N TYR A 237 35.97 26.64 -10.71
CA TYR A 237 36.47 25.61 -9.80
C TYR A 237 37.45 26.24 -8.81
N PRO A 238 37.31 26.01 -7.47
CA PRO A 238 38.19 26.54 -6.45
C PRO A 238 39.46 25.72 -6.31
N PHE A 239 40.60 26.28 -6.73
CA PHE A 239 41.92 25.72 -6.49
C PHE A 239 42.52 26.26 -5.22
N GLN A 240 42.93 25.39 -4.31
CA GLN A 240 43.68 25.78 -3.13
C GLN A 240 45.14 26.07 -3.53
N THR A 241 45.58 27.26 -3.27
CA THR A 241 46.96 27.69 -3.45
C THR A 241 47.57 28.12 -2.13
N PRO A 242 48.93 28.17 -2.00
CA PRO A 242 49.58 28.67 -0.77
C PRO A 242 49.18 30.12 -0.40
N PHE A 243 48.63 30.89 -1.34
CA PHE A 243 48.19 32.28 -1.15
C PHE A 243 46.65 32.41 -1.01
N GLY A 244 45.93 31.28 -0.84
CA GLY A 244 44.45 31.24 -0.72
C GLY A 244 43.77 30.58 -1.90
N ILE A 245 42.45 30.67 -1.92
CA ILE A 245 41.61 30.03 -2.96
C ILE A 245 41.67 30.92 -4.23
N ARG A 246 41.99 30.29 -5.37
CA ARG A 246 41.88 30.91 -6.69
C ARG A 246 40.88 30.15 -7.53
N TYR A 247 40.02 30.87 -8.25
CA TYR A 247 39.05 30.31 -9.15
C TYR A 247 39.60 30.23 -10.56
N GLN A 248 39.43 29.07 -11.20
CA GLN A 248 39.72 28.88 -12.61
C GLN A 248 38.49 28.33 -13.30
N MET A 249 38.26 28.77 -14.55
CA MET A 249 37.20 28.21 -15.37
C MET A 249 37.67 26.87 -15.94
N VAL A 250 36.96 25.78 -15.58
CA VAL A 250 37.28 24.42 -16.02
C VAL A 250 36.16 23.94 -16.95
N PRO A 251 36.48 23.27 -18.08
CA PRO A 251 35.46 22.70 -18.94
C PRO A 251 34.63 21.66 -18.20
N VAL A 252 33.33 21.67 -18.45
CA VAL A 252 32.38 20.70 -17.87
C VAL A 252 32.19 19.58 -18.86
N GLU A 253 32.75 18.41 -18.54
CA GLU A 253 32.63 17.21 -19.35
C GLU A 253 31.70 16.23 -18.65
N ILE A 254 30.58 15.88 -19.31
CA ILE A 254 29.65 14.87 -18.84
C ILE A 254 29.40 13.90 -20.00
N ASP A 255 29.56 12.62 -19.75
CA ASP A 255 29.22 11.59 -20.72
C ASP A 255 27.70 11.31 -20.72
N GLU A 256 26.96 12.24 -21.33
CA GLU A 256 25.51 12.09 -21.46
C GLU A 256 25.11 10.83 -22.25
N ALA A 257 25.96 10.36 -23.19
CA ALA A 257 25.63 9.19 -24.00
C ALA A 257 25.58 7.94 -23.13
N VAL A 258 26.59 7.72 -22.30
CA VAL A 258 26.63 6.61 -21.34
C VAL A 258 25.50 6.71 -20.33
N LEU A 259 25.26 7.89 -19.72
CA LEU A 259 24.18 8.08 -18.75
C LEU A 259 22.79 7.86 -19.34
N ARG A 260 22.55 8.25 -20.60
CA ARG A 260 21.30 7.97 -21.32
C ARG A 260 21.14 6.48 -21.58
N THR A 261 22.20 5.81 -21.99
CA THR A 261 22.18 4.37 -22.26
C THR A 261 21.88 3.57 -20.99
N ILE A 262 22.54 3.90 -19.86
CA ILE A 262 22.25 3.28 -18.53
C ILE A 262 20.77 3.42 -18.18
N ALA A 263 20.22 4.64 -18.27
CA ALA A 263 18.83 4.91 -17.95
C ALA A 263 17.88 4.13 -18.87
N GLN A 264 18.11 4.13 -20.19
CA GLN A 264 17.28 3.43 -21.16
C GLN A 264 17.31 1.91 -20.98
N THR A 265 18.49 1.33 -20.71
CA THR A 265 18.65 -0.11 -20.46
C THR A 265 17.81 -0.58 -19.27
N THR A 266 17.65 0.27 -18.26
CA THR A 266 16.98 -0.07 -16.99
C THR A 266 15.55 0.47 -16.88
N ASP A 267 14.92 0.88 -17.98
CA ASP A 267 13.59 1.52 -18.03
C ASP A 267 13.48 2.80 -17.16
N GLY A 268 14.61 3.44 -16.90
CA GLY A 268 14.69 4.73 -16.23
C GLY A 268 14.69 5.90 -17.21
N LYS A 269 15.11 7.08 -16.72
CA LYS A 269 15.24 8.30 -17.53
C LYS A 269 16.53 9.05 -17.18
N TYR A 270 17.16 9.63 -18.21
CA TYR A 270 18.24 10.58 -18.04
C TYR A 270 17.70 11.99 -17.87
N PHE A 271 18.32 12.76 -16.99
CA PHE A 271 18.06 14.17 -16.79
C PHE A 271 19.36 14.97 -16.76
N ARG A 272 19.34 16.21 -17.24
CA ARG A 272 20.41 17.17 -17.11
C ARG A 272 20.02 18.29 -16.16
N ALA A 273 20.74 18.44 -15.05
CA ALA A 273 20.60 19.52 -14.13
C ALA A 273 21.64 20.61 -14.42
N THR A 274 21.19 21.81 -14.78
CA THR A 274 22.05 22.97 -15.10
C THR A 274 22.02 24.04 -14.02
N GLY A 275 21.37 23.79 -12.89
CA GLY A 275 21.26 24.67 -11.74
C GLY A 275 20.35 24.10 -10.66
N ASN A 276 20.35 24.70 -9.46
CA ASN A 276 19.64 24.20 -8.28
C ASN A 276 18.15 23.98 -8.54
N LYS A 277 17.47 24.95 -9.16
CA LYS A 277 16.02 24.85 -9.44
C LYS A 277 15.71 23.67 -10.37
N LYS A 278 16.55 23.48 -11.40
CA LYS A 278 16.37 22.37 -12.35
C LYS A 278 16.55 21.00 -11.68
N LEU A 279 17.50 20.90 -10.77
CA LEU A 279 17.74 19.68 -10.00
C LEU A 279 16.54 19.35 -9.10
N GLU A 280 15.93 20.35 -8.45
CA GLU A 280 14.71 20.19 -7.67
C GLU A 280 13.54 19.68 -8.53
N GLU A 281 13.30 20.31 -9.69
CA GLU A 281 12.27 19.88 -10.64
C GLU A 281 12.45 18.42 -11.09
N ILE A 282 13.71 17.97 -11.27
CA ILE A 282 14.04 16.59 -11.66
C ILE A 282 13.65 15.60 -10.56
N TYR A 283 13.99 15.88 -9.30
CA TYR A 283 13.61 15.01 -8.18
C TYR A 283 12.09 14.94 -8.03
N GLN A 284 11.38 16.05 -8.20
CA GLN A 284 9.90 16.06 -8.21
C GLN A 284 9.32 15.25 -9.38
N ALA A 285 9.94 15.31 -10.56
CA ALA A 285 9.54 14.52 -11.72
C ALA A 285 9.72 13.01 -11.50
N ILE A 286 10.86 12.60 -10.91
CA ILE A 286 11.12 11.20 -10.55
C ILE A 286 10.09 10.72 -9.52
N ASP A 287 9.82 11.51 -8.49
CA ASP A 287 8.80 11.21 -7.47
C ASP A 287 7.43 10.96 -8.12
N LYS A 288 7.02 11.84 -9.04
CA LYS A 288 5.75 11.72 -9.75
C LYS A 288 5.70 10.48 -10.65
N LEU A 289 6.80 10.14 -11.34
CA LEU A 289 6.88 8.96 -12.20
C LEU A 289 6.73 7.66 -11.40
N GLU A 290 7.29 7.59 -10.21
CA GLU A 290 7.21 6.39 -9.37
C GLU A 290 5.86 6.29 -8.63
N LYS A 291 5.28 7.38 -8.17
CA LYS A 291 3.95 7.41 -7.53
C LYS A 291 2.82 7.03 -8.50
N THR A 292 2.94 7.38 -9.78
CA THR A 292 1.87 7.10 -10.77
C THR A 292 1.76 5.61 -11.13
N LYS A 293 2.79 4.80 -10.85
CA LYS A 293 2.80 3.34 -11.11
C LYS A 293 2.16 2.51 -9.99
N PHE A 294 1.83 3.12 -8.86
CA PHE A 294 1.10 2.47 -7.78
C PHE A 294 -0.40 2.65 -7.99
N GLU A 295 -1.05 1.70 -8.65
CA GLU A 295 -2.49 1.52 -8.45
C GLU A 295 -2.70 1.12 -6.98
N VAL A 296 -3.41 1.99 -6.26
CA VAL A 296 -3.86 1.72 -4.90
C VAL A 296 -4.81 0.53 -4.94
N THR A 297 -4.29 -0.66 -4.73
CA THR A 297 -5.12 -1.83 -4.50
C THR A 297 -5.69 -1.70 -3.10
N SER A 298 -6.78 -0.95 -2.95
CA SER A 298 -7.49 -0.85 -1.68
C SER A 298 -8.13 -2.21 -1.36
N TYR A 299 -7.48 -3.01 -0.54
CA TYR A 299 -8.11 -4.17 0.07
C TYR A 299 -9.11 -3.68 1.11
N LYS A 300 -10.39 -3.67 0.74
CA LYS A 300 -11.47 -3.46 1.69
C LYS A 300 -11.56 -4.70 2.58
N ASN A 301 -11.06 -4.60 3.79
CA ASN A 301 -11.25 -5.64 4.80
C ASN A 301 -12.74 -5.75 5.12
N LYS A 302 -13.38 -6.80 4.62
CA LYS A 302 -14.77 -7.13 4.88
C LYS A 302 -14.83 -7.97 6.15
N ARG A 303 -15.44 -7.44 7.20
CA ARG A 303 -15.74 -8.22 8.40
C ARG A 303 -17.11 -8.84 8.26
N GLU A 304 -17.20 -10.14 8.30
CA GLU A 304 -18.46 -10.87 8.21
C GLU A 304 -19.21 -10.85 9.54
N LEU A 305 -20.50 -10.48 9.51
CA LEU A 305 -21.37 -10.38 10.67
C LEU A 305 -22.47 -11.44 10.69
N TYR A 306 -22.40 -12.47 9.85
CA TYR A 306 -23.45 -13.51 9.77
C TYR A 306 -23.47 -14.46 10.97
N PHE A 307 -22.33 -14.65 11.63
CA PHE A 307 -22.17 -15.64 12.71
C PHE A 307 -23.16 -15.44 13.89
N PRO A 308 -23.35 -14.22 14.44
CA PRO A 308 -24.35 -13.99 15.48
C PRO A 308 -25.78 -14.32 15.03
N TRP A 309 -26.12 -14.01 13.79
CA TRP A 309 -27.43 -14.30 13.21
C TRP A 309 -27.66 -15.80 13.04
N LEU A 310 -26.64 -16.54 12.63
CA LEU A 310 -26.70 -18.01 12.49
C LEU A 310 -26.96 -18.68 13.84
N TRP A 311 -26.18 -18.30 14.87
CA TRP A 311 -26.34 -18.87 16.20
C TRP A 311 -27.68 -18.49 16.84
N SER A 312 -28.16 -17.27 16.69
CA SER A 312 -29.47 -16.86 17.20
C SER A 312 -30.59 -17.63 16.50
N GLY A 313 -30.50 -17.85 15.19
CA GLY A 313 -31.46 -18.67 14.44
C GLY A 313 -31.47 -20.11 14.91
N LEU A 314 -30.31 -20.72 15.16
CA LEU A 314 -30.18 -22.09 15.66
C LEU A 314 -30.78 -22.24 17.07
N ILE A 315 -30.47 -21.33 17.97
CA ILE A 315 -31.02 -21.33 19.34
C ILE A 315 -32.56 -21.19 19.31
N LEU A 316 -33.09 -20.25 18.51
CA LEU A 316 -34.53 -20.08 18.35
C LEU A 316 -35.21 -21.34 17.79
N LEU A 317 -34.55 -22.01 16.84
CA LEU A 317 -35.07 -23.28 16.27
C LEU A 317 -35.15 -24.36 17.34
N LEU A 318 -34.11 -24.52 18.15
CA LEU A 318 -34.11 -25.51 19.24
C LEU A 318 -35.19 -25.20 20.28
N VAL A 319 -35.40 -23.94 20.63
CA VAL A 319 -36.48 -23.49 21.52
C VAL A 319 -37.84 -23.77 20.90
N GLU A 320 -38.05 -23.49 19.62
CA GLU A 320 -39.30 -23.78 18.90
C GLU A 320 -39.65 -25.26 18.95
N ILE A 321 -38.67 -26.13 18.61
CA ILE A 321 -38.85 -27.58 18.60
C ILE A 321 -39.18 -28.08 20.01
N GLY A 322 -38.46 -27.56 21.04
CA GLY A 322 -38.71 -27.89 22.44
C GLY A 322 -40.13 -27.53 22.87
N LEU A 323 -40.53 -26.27 22.61
CA LEU A 323 -41.90 -25.79 22.97
C LEU A 323 -42.99 -26.52 22.21
N SER A 324 -42.79 -26.79 20.92
CA SER A 324 -43.75 -27.49 20.06
C SER A 324 -43.97 -28.94 20.52
N LYS A 325 -42.93 -29.63 20.95
CA LYS A 325 -43.02 -31.04 21.36
C LYS A 325 -43.40 -31.25 22.86
N THR A 326 -43.22 -30.22 23.71
CA THR A 326 -43.50 -30.32 25.16
C THR A 326 -44.78 -29.57 25.53
N ILE A 327 -44.76 -28.24 25.51
CA ILE A 327 -45.85 -27.39 26.07
C ILE A 327 -47.06 -27.34 25.13
N PHE A 328 -46.79 -27.21 23.80
CA PHE A 328 -47.82 -27.05 22.77
C PHE A 328 -48.04 -28.34 21.93
N ARG A 329 -47.72 -29.50 22.50
CA ARG A 329 -47.99 -30.79 21.86
C ARG A 329 -49.49 -30.94 21.61
N LYS A 330 -49.90 -30.93 20.33
CA LYS A 330 -51.26 -31.32 19.92
C LYS A 330 -51.32 -32.85 19.96
N LEU A 331 -52.16 -33.38 20.79
CA LEU A 331 -52.50 -34.84 20.76
C LEU A 331 -53.25 -35.11 19.47
N PRO A 332 -53.02 -36.27 18.82
CA PRO A 332 -53.68 -36.63 17.58
C PRO A 332 -55.17 -36.83 17.74
#